data_f04142416278701c283abddacd8444b1
#
_entry.id   f04142416278701c283abddacd8444b1
#
_cell.length_a   1.000
_cell.length_b   1.000
_cell.length_c   1.000
_cell.angle_alpha   90.00
_cell.angle_beta   90.00
_cell.angle_gamma   90.00
#
_symmetry.space_group_name_H-M   'P 1'
#
loop_
_entity.id
_entity.type
_entity.pdbx_description
1 polymer ?
#
loop_
_entity_poly.entity_id
_entity_poly.type
_entity_poly.pdbx_seq_one_letter_code
_entity_poly.pdbx_strand_id
1 'polypeptide(L)'
;MIKEMIGQSQAGIYSLAYSLSMILTMLNSSLMQTIEPWMYKKINEGKVEDISKVAYPAFGVIAFANILLIAFAPEAVALFAPKDYYDAIYVIPPVAMSVFFMFSYTFFCLSLNFIIRKLLLCHLQLLEEQY
;
A
#
# COMPACT_ATOMS: atom_id res chain seq x y z
N MET A 1 8.29 -13.39 -20.85
CA MET A 1 7.60 -14.55 -20.25
C MET A 1 6.09 -14.53 -20.49
N ILE A 2 5.32 -13.56 -20.00
CA ILE A 2 3.84 -13.48 -20.22
C ILE A 2 3.50 -13.41 -21.71
N LYS A 3 4.26 -12.65 -22.49
CA LYS A 3 4.04 -12.42 -23.92
C LYS A 3 4.17 -13.70 -24.78
N GLU A 4 4.98 -14.65 -24.35
CA GLU A 4 5.19 -15.91 -25.07
C GLU A 4 4.18 -16.99 -24.70
N MET A 5 3.63 -16.93 -23.46
CA MET A 5 2.71 -17.96 -22.96
C MET A 5 1.24 -17.69 -23.30
N ILE A 6 0.82 -16.42 -23.38
CA ILE A 6 -0.60 -16.04 -23.38
C ILE A 6 -0.99 -15.19 -24.61
N GLY A 7 -0.02 -14.79 -25.45
CA GLY A 7 -0.25 -13.92 -26.62
C GLY A 7 -0.09 -12.42 -26.33
N GLN A 8 0.16 -11.66 -27.38
CA GLN A 8 0.47 -10.21 -27.28
C GLN A 8 -0.69 -9.36 -26.73
N SER A 9 -1.93 -9.73 -27.03
CA SER A 9 -3.13 -9.04 -26.59
C SER A 9 -3.33 -9.13 -25.08
N GLN A 10 -3.21 -10.31 -24.52
CA GLN A 10 -3.40 -10.54 -23.07
C GLN A 10 -2.25 -9.95 -22.24
N ALA A 11 -1.03 -9.95 -22.76
CA ALA A 11 0.08 -9.25 -22.11
C ALA A 11 -0.14 -7.74 -22.04
N GLY A 12 -0.74 -7.16 -23.09
CA GLY A 12 -1.14 -5.75 -23.12
C GLY A 12 -2.23 -5.41 -22.10
N ILE A 13 -3.25 -6.27 -21.97
CA ILE A 13 -4.32 -6.13 -20.98
C ILE A 13 -3.76 -6.08 -19.56
N TYR A 14 -2.89 -7.02 -19.22
CA TYR A 14 -2.23 -7.05 -17.90
C TYR A 14 -1.36 -5.82 -17.68
N SER A 15 -0.58 -5.40 -18.68
CA SER A 15 0.26 -4.21 -18.61
C SER A 15 -0.52 -2.94 -18.35
N LEU A 16 -1.69 -2.78 -18.99
CA LEU A 16 -2.59 -1.65 -18.78
C LEU A 16 -3.12 -1.61 -17.35
N ALA A 17 -3.65 -2.74 -16.85
CA ALA A 17 -4.15 -2.87 -15.48
C ALA A 17 -3.05 -2.56 -14.45
N TYR A 18 -1.85 -3.06 -14.68
CA TYR A 18 -0.69 -2.80 -13.84
C TYR A 18 -0.29 -1.32 -13.84
N SER A 19 -0.28 -0.66 -15.00
CA SER A 19 0.05 0.77 -15.13
C SER A 19 -0.93 1.65 -14.36
N LEU A 20 -2.22 1.36 -14.41
CA LEU A 20 -3.25 2.06 -13.64
C LEU A 20 -3.04 1.85 -12.12
N SER A 21 -2.69 0.65 -11.71
CA SER A 21 -2.43 0.34 -10.31
C SER A 21 -1.12 0.96 -9.79
N MET A 22 -0.17 1.29 -10.67
CA MET A 22 1.04 2.03 -10.29
C MET A 22 0.73 3.41 -9.72
N ILE A 23 -0.34 4.06 -10.16
CA ILE A 23 -0.80 5.33 -9.60
C ILE A 23 -1.12 5.16 -8.10
N LEU A 24 -1.84 4.10 -7.74
CA LEU A 24 -2.12 3.78 -6.35
C LEU A 24 -0.85 3.43 -5.56
N THR A 25 0.10 2.75 -6.18
CA THR A 25 1.38 2.42 -5.55
C THR A 25 2.18 3.68 -5.23
N MET A 26 2.19 4.67 -6.12
CA MET A 26 2.81 5.97 -5.87
C MET A 26 2.12 6.73 -4.73
N LEU A 27 0.79 6.74 -4.70
CA LEU A 27 0.01 7.34 -3.61
C LEU A 27 0.33 6.66 -2.28
N ASN A 28 0.36 5.34 -2.27
CA ASN A 28 0.72 4.52 -1.11
C ASN A 28 2.12 4.88 -0.58
N SER A 29 3.11 4.91 -1.47
CA SER A 29 4.50 5.26 -1.11
C SER A 29 4.61 6.67 -0.54
N SER A 30 3.90 7.64 -1.12
CA SER A 30 3.90 9.03 -0.65
C SER A 30 3.28 9.16 0.74
N LEU A 31 2.18 8.45 1.00
CA LEU A 31 1.55 8.43 2.31
C LEU A 31 2.45 7.78 3.35
N MET A 32 3.08 6.66 3.01
CA MET A 32 4.00 5.98 3.94
C MET A 32 5.21 6.83 4.28
N GLN A 33 5.83 7.48 3.30
CA GLN A 33 6.96 8.40 3.54
C GLN A 33 6.59 9.59 4.46
N THR A 34 5.33 9.99 4.47
CA THR A 34 4.85 11.06 5.35
C THR A 34 4.52 10.54 6.75
N ILE A 35 3.90 9.38 6.85
CA ILE A 35 3.44 8.78 8.11
C ILE A 35 4.62 8.20 8.91
N GLU A 36 5.60 7.62 8.23
CA GLU A 36 6.74 6.94 8.84
C GLU A 36 7.52 7.81 9.84
N PRO A 37 8.07 9.00 9.47
CA PRO A 37 8.82 9.84 10.40
C PRO A 37 7.96 10.36 11.54
N TRP A 38 6.69 10.64 11.28
CA TRP A 38 5.75 11.05 12.33
C TRP A 38 5.49 9.91 13.34
N MET A 39 5.34 8.69 12.85
CA MET A 39 5.16 7.50 13.68
C MET A 39 6.38 7.23 14.56
N TYR A 40 7.60 7.38 14.01
CA TYR A 40 8.85 7.30 14.76
C TYR A 40 8.87 8.28 15.94
N LYS A 41 8.51 9.52 15.70
CA LYS A 41 8.46 10.56 16.74
C LYS A 41 7.47 10.19 17.84
N LYS A 42 6.25 9.80 17.49
CA LYS A 42 5.19 9.46 18.47
C LYS A 42 5.53 8.24 19.33
N ILE A 43 6.18 7.25 18.76
CA ILE A 43 6.62 6.06 19.52
C ILE A 43 7.73 6.43 20.50
N ASN A 44 8.69 7.28 20.09
CA ASN A 44 9.75 7.75 20.98
C ASN A 44 9.19 8.62 22.13
N GLU A 45 8.14 9.39 21.90
CA GLU A 45 7.42 10.16 22.92
C GLU A 45 6.54 9.26 23.84
N GLY A 46 6.41 7.97 23.56
CA GLY A 46 5.55 7.07 24.33
C GLY A 46 4.05 7.19 24.04
N LYS A 47 3.65 8.02 23.06
CA LYS A 47 2.26 8.31 22.71
C LYS A 47 1.74 7.38 21.61
N VAL A 48 1.75 6.08 21.86
CA VAL A 48 1.33 5.06 20.88
C VAL A 48 -0.16 5.17 20.51
N GLU A 49 -1.00 5.68 21.43
CA GLU A 49 -2.43 5.88 21.18
C GLU A 49 -2.71 6.91 20.06
N ASP A 50 -1.84 7.88 19.86
CA ASP A 50 -1.99 8.87 18.79
C ASP A 50 -1.76 8.24 17.40
N ILE A 51 -1.04 7.12 17.31
CA ILE A 51 -0.79 6.42 16.04
C ILE A 51 -2.10 5.91 15.44
N SER A 52 -3.00 5.38 16.26
CA SER A 52 -4.30 4.91 15.80
C SER A 52 -5.15 6.02 15.19
N LYS A 53 -5.05 7.25 15.72
CA LYS A 53 -5.79 8.41 15.20
C LYS A 53 -5.38 8.80 13.79
N VAL A 54 -4.17 8.51 13.38
CA VAL A 54 -3.66 8.75 12.01
C VAL A 54 -3.79 7.50 11.15
N ALA A 55 -3.66 6.32 11.73
CA ALA A 55 -3.82 5.06 11.02
C ALA A 55 -5.21 4.94 10.38
N TYR A 56 -6.29 5.18 11.13
CA TYR A 56 -7.65 5.09 10.61
C TYR A 56 -7.91 5.97 9.39
N PRO A 57 -7.63 7.28 9.41
CA PRO A 57 -7.80 8.10 8.23
C PRO A 57 -6.88 7.71 7.07
N ALA A 58 -5.64 7.27 7.33
CA ALA A 58 -4.74 6.81 6.29
C ALA A 58 -5.29 5.55 5.57
N PHE A 59 -5.77 4.56 6.32
CA PHE A 59 -6.46 3.41 5.74
C PHE A 59 -7.72 3.81 4.97
N GLY A 60 -8.48 4.77 5.49
CA GLY A 60 -9.66 5.32 4.82
C GLY A 60 -9.34 5.95 3.48
N VAL A 61 -8.28 6.74 3.38
CA VAL A 61 -7.84 7.39 2.13
C VAL A 61 -7.41 6.35 1.10
N ILE A 62 -6.60 5.36 1.49
CA ILE A 62 -6.16 4.28 0.59
C ILE A 62 -7.34 3.41 0.14
N ALA A 63 -8.25 3.04 1.05
CA ALA A 63 -9.43 2.28 0.69
C ALA A 63 -10.33 3.07 -0.29
N PHE A 64 -10.54 4.35 -0.04
CA PHE A 64 -11.32 5.23 -0.90
C PHE A 64 -10.69 5.37 -2.29
N ALA A 65 -9.38 5.57 -2.37
CA ALA A 65 -8.65 5.64 -3.63
C ALA A 65 -8.75 4.32 -4.43
N ASN A 66 -8.69 3.16 -3.76
CA ASN A 66 -8.90 1.86 -4.38
C ASN A 66 -10.32 1.71 -4.95
N ILE A 67 -11.34 2.09 -4.18
CA ILE A 67 -12.74 2.04 -4.63
C ILE A 67 -12.94 2.96 -5.84
N LEU A 68 -12.39 4.17 -5.80
CA LEU A 68 -12.44 5.09 -6.94
C LEU A 68 -11.77 4.50 -8.19
N LEU A 69 -10.58 3.92 -8.06
CA LEU A 69 -9.91 3.31 -9.20
C LEU A 69 -10.76 2.17 -9.80
N ILE A 70 -11.32 1.31 -8.97
CA ILE A 70 -12.17 0.19 -9.42
C ILE A 70 -13.44 0.72 -10.09
N ALA A 71 -14.07 1.77 -9.53
CA ALA A 71 -15.27 2.37 -10.06
C ALA A 71 -15.03 3.07 -11.42
N PHE A 72 -13.90 3.78 -11.56
CA PHE A 72 -13.54 4.47 -12.80
C PHE A 72 -12.73 3.59 -13.77
N ALA A 73 -12.45 2.35 -13.42
CA ALA A 73 -11.73 1.42 -14.29
C ALA A 73 -12.36 1.27 -15.70
N PRO A 74 -13.69 1.08 -15.83
CA PRO A 74 -14.31 0.95 -17.15
C PRO A 74 -14.16 2.21 -17.99
N GLU A 75 -14.31 3.40 -17.40
CA GLU A 75 -14.14 4.67 -18.09
C GLU A 75 -12.69 4.91 -18.49
N ALA A 76 -11.76 4.60 -17.61
CA ALA A 76 -10.33 4.72 -17.88
C ALA A 76 -9.91 3.80 -19.03
N VAL A 77 -10.34 2.54 -19.00
CA VAL A 77 -10.05 1.61 -20.10
C VAL A 77 -10.70 2.04 -21.40
N ALA A 78 -11.95 2.51 -21.37
CA ALA A 78 -12.64 2.99 -22.56
C ALA A 78 -11.99 4.23 -23.19
N LEU A 79 -11.36 5.09 -22.36
CA LEU A 79 -10.72 6.32 -22.82
C LEU A 79 -9.28 6.08 -23.33
N PHE A 80 -8.53 5.19 -22.68
CA PHE A 80 -7.09 5.00 -22.94
C PHE A 80 -6.77 3.79 -23.80
N ALA A 81 -7.71 2.84 -23.95
CA ALA A 81 -7.44 1.57 -24.61
C ALA A 81 -8.40 1.26 -25.77
N PRO A 82 -7.92 0.61 -26.85
CA PRO A 82 -8.76 0.03 -27.89
C PRO A 82 -9.72 -1.03 -27.31
N LYS A 83 -10.79 -1.33 -28.07
CA LYS A 83 -11.83 -2.30 -27.66
C LYS A 83 -11.28 -3.69 -27.32
N ASP A 84 -10.17 -4.09 -27.92
CA ASP A 84 -9.51 -5.37 -27.70
C ASP A 84 -8.90 -5.52 -26.28
N TYR A 85 -8.83 -4.42 -25.52
CA TYR A 85 -8.27 -4.38 -24.15
C TYR A 85 -9.33 -4.25 -23.06
N TYR A 86 -10.62 -4.33 -23.39
CA TYR A 86 -11.70 -4.19 -22.39
C TYR A 86 -11.70 -5.30 -21.33
N ASP A 87 -11.11 -6.44 -21.61
CA ASP A 87 -10.90 -7.51 -20.60
C ASP A 87 -10.00 -7.06 -19.44
N ALA A 88 -9.24 -5.97 -19.60
CA ALA A 88 -8.46 -5.38 -18.52
C ALA A 88 -9.32 -4.95 -17.32
N ILE A 89 -10.60 -4.60 -17.55
CA ILE A 89 -11.55 -4.22 -16.51
C ILE A 89 -11.65 -5.29 -15.43
N TYR A 90 -11.61 -6.57 -15.81
CA TYR A 90 -11.68 -7.69 -14.86
C TYR A 90 -10.37 -7.94 -14.10
N VAL A 91 -9.23 -7.48 -14.63
CA VAL A 91 -7.92 -7.62 -14.01
C VAL A 91 -7.60 -6.49 -13.03
N ILE A 92 -8.19 -5.31 -13.23
CA ILE A 92 -7.93 -4.13 -12.39
C ILE A 92 -8.31 -4.34 -10.92
N PRO A 93 -9.49 -4.88 -10.56
CA PRO A 93 -9.86 -5.06 -9.16
C PRO A 93 -8.89 -5.90 -8.33
N PRO A 94 -8.46 -7.11 -8.77
CA PRO A 94 -7.51 -7.90 -7.97
C PRO A 94 -6.14 -7.24 -7.85
N VAL A 95 -5.69 -6.51 -8.89
CA VAL A 95 -4.42 -5.78 -8.83
C VAL A 95 -4.52 -4.57 -7.89
N ALA A 96 -5.62 -3.84 -7.91
CA ALA A 96 -5.88 -2.74 -6.99
C ALA A 96 -5.96 -3.23 -5.53
N MET A 97 -6.61 -4.36 -5.29
CA MET A 97 -6.64 -4.97 -3.95
C MET A 97 -5.25 -5.38 -3.46
N SER A 98 -4.37 -5.85 -4.35
CA SER A 98 -3.00 -6.20 -3.96
C SER A 98 -2.22 -4.98 -3.43
N VAL A 99 -2.45 -3.80 -3.97
CA VAL A 99 -1.85 -2.53 -3.49
C VAL A 99 -2.36 -2.18 -2.09
N PHE A 100 -3.65 -2.39 -1.82
CA PHE A 100 -4.22 -2.18 -0.48
C PHE A 100 -3.62 -3.14 0.55
N PHE A 101 -3.49 -4.42 0.22
CA PHE A 101 -2.85 -5.39 1.11
C PHE A 101 -1.36 -5.08 1.33
N MET A 102 -0.66 -4.60 0.31
CA MET A 102 0.73 -4.16 0.42
C MET A 102 0.87 -2.97 1.37
N PHE A 103 -0.05 -2.00 1.32
CA PHE A 103 -0.10 -0.90 2.29
C PHE A 103 -0.29 -1.41 3.71
N SER A 104 -1.30 -2.27 3.92
CA SER A 104 -1.61 -2.84 5.22
C SER A 104 -0.42 -3.62 5.79
N TYR A 105 0.23 -4.43 4.96
CA TYR A 105 1.42 -5.18 5.35
C TYR A 105 2.57 -4.25 5.75
N THR A 106 2.88 -3.25 4.94
CA THR A 106 3.97 -2.31 5.22
C THR A 106 3.72 -1.53 6.51
N PHE A 107 2.48 -1.05 6.71
CA PHE A 107 2.09 -0.34 7.92
C PHE A 107 2.22 -1.23 9.16
N PHE A 108 1.77 -2.47 9.07
CA PHE A 108 1.85 -3.44 10.16
C PHE A 108 3.29 -3.80 10.50
N CYS A 109 4.12 -4.11 9.49
CA CYS A 109 5.53 -4.41 9.68
C CYS A 109 6.28 -3.23 10.31
N LEU A 110 6.00 -2.02 9.88
CA LEU A 110 6.57 -0.82 10.45
C LEU A 110 6.22 -0.70 11.94
N SER A 111 4.95 -0.86 12.28
CA SER A 111 4.47 -0.81 13.67
C SER A 111 5.13 -1.87 14.56
N LEU A 112 5.25 -3.11 14.08
CA LEU A 112 5.89 -4.21 14.80
C LEU A 112 7.39 -3.96 15.03
N ASN A 113 8.12 -3.54 14.01
CA ASN A 113 9.55 -3.26 14.13
C ASN A 113 9.83 -2.22 15.22
N PHE A 114 8.95 -1.23 15.35
CA PHE A 114 9.05 -0.22 16.39
C PHE A 114 8.84 -0.78 17.78
N ILE A 115 7.78 -1.56 17.96
CA ILE A 115 7.45 -2.16 19.27
C ILE A 115 8.59 -3.07 19.72
N ILE A 116 9.11 -3.91 18.83
CA ILE A 116 10.22 -4.81 19.10
C ILE A 116 11.48 -4.02 19.49
N ARG A 117 11.83 -2.98 18.71
CA ARG A 117 13.01 -2.14 18.98
C ARG A 117 12.91 -1.45 20.34
N LYS A 118 11.73 -0.92 20.68
CA LYS A 118 11.49 -0.28 21.98
C LYS A 118 11.62 -1.25 23.14
N LEU A 119 11.07 -2.46 23.02
CA LEU A 119 11.19 -3.52 24.01
C LEU A 119 12.65 -3.95 24.22
N LEU A 120 13.40 -4.06 23.14
CA LEU A 120 14.81 -4.46 23.17
C LEU A 120 15.68 -3.40 23.84
N LEU A 121 15.45 -2.12 23.57
CA LEU A 121 16.13 -1.00 24.22
C LEU A 121 15.79 -0.93 25.72
N CYS A 122 14.52 -1.12 26.08
CA CYS A 122 14.09 -1.15 27.46
C CYS A 122 14.75 -2.31 28.23
N HIS A 123 14.86 -3.47 27.60
CA HIS A 123 15.52 -4.64 28.20
C HIS A 123 17.02 -4.43 28.39
N LEU A 124 17.69 -3.79 27.42
CA LEU A 124 19.11 -3.44 27.53
C LEU A 124 19.37 -2.44 28.66
N GLN A 125 18.52 -1.43 28.84
CA GLN A 125 18.62 -0.47 29.93
C GLN A 125 18.47 -1.13 31.31
N LEU A 126 17.53 -2.06 31.44
CA LEU A 126 17.36 -2.83 32.70
C LEU A 126 18.56 -3.70 33.02
N LEU A 127 19.29 -4.18 32.02
CA LEU A 127 20.52 -4.95 32.24
C LEU A 127 21.70 -4.05 32.66
N GLU A 128 21.76 -2.80 32.16
CA GLU A 128 22.77 -1.83 32.58
C GLU A 128 22.58 -1.33 34.01
N GLU A 129 21.33 -1.25 34.51
CA GLU A 129 21.06 -0.89 35.93
C GLU A 129 21.37 -2.00 36.92
N GLN A 130 21.59 -3.24 36.45
CA GLN A 130 21.95 -4.37 37.35
C GLN A 130 23.45 -4.59 37.50
N TYR A 131 24.29 -3.84 36.79
CA TYR A 131 25.76 -3.84 36.91
C TYR A 131 26.29 -2.55 37.53
#